data_f8870ec42301d5f29823cfcab8d7b193
#
_entry.id   f8870ec42301d5f29823cfcab8d7b193
#
_cell.length_a   1.000
_cell.length_b   1.000
_cell.length_c   1.000
_cell.angle_alpha   90.00
_cell.angle_beta   90.00
_cell.angle_gamma   90.00
#
_symmetry.space_group_name_H-M   'P 1'
#
loop_
_entity.id
_entity.type
_entity.pdbx_description
1 polymer ?
#
loop_
_entity_poly.entity_id
_entity_poly.type
_entity_poly.pdbx_seq_one_letter_code
_entity_poly.pdbx_strand_id
1 'polypeptide(L)' 'MNQEVVTVRPGPRRGWVVLLDKTERELSFSTRQLALDFARAYARLRRAGTVQVVNGKGVIEHEERVALAAAPERAA' A
#
# COMPACT_ATOMS: atom_id res chain seq x y z
N MET A 1 9.73 -15.74 3.24
CA MET A 1 9.66 -15.21 3.45
C MET A 1 9.72 -13.88 3.14
N ASN A 2 9.60 -13.42 2.05
CA ASN A 2 9.64 -12.06 1.74
C ASN A 2 8.33 -11.43 1.93
N GLN A 3 8.29 -10.33 2.60
CA GLN A 3 7.07 -9.61 2.73
C GLN A 3 6.96 -8.67 1.58
N GLU A 4 5.79 -8.56 1.02
CA GLU A 4 5.58 -7.62 -0.04
C GLU A 4 5.50 -6.20 0.50
N VAL A 5 5.91 -5.25 -0.29
CA VAL A 5 5.77 -3.85 0.04
C VAL A 5 4.84 -3.24 -1.00
N VAL A 6 3.83 -2.55 -0.54
CA VAL A 6 2.90 -1.87 -1.44
C VAL A 6 3.23 -0.39 -1.33
N THR A 7 3.53 0.25 -2.43
CA THR A 7 3.98 1.64 -2.43
C THR A 7 2.89 2.54 -3.00
N VAL A 8 2.60 3.61 -2.27
CA VAL A 8 1.65 4.63 -2.71
C VAL A 8 2.45 5.87 -3.00
N ARG A 9 2.32 6.42 -4.19
CA ARG A 9 3.08 7.60 -4.57
C ARG A 9 2.24 8.52 -5.44
N PRO A 10 2.63 9.79 -5.54
CA PRO A 10 1.90 10.69 -6.43
C PRO A 10 2.08 10.25 -7.87
N GLY A 11 1.03 10.34 -8.62
CA GLY A 11 1.09 10.03 -10.04
C GLY A 11 0.92 11.27 -10.87
N PRO A 12 0.82 11.12 -12.17
CA PRO A 12 0.64 12.27 -13.04
C PRO A 12 -0.75 12.85 -12.86
N ARG A 13 -0.91 14.10 -13.24
CA ARG A 13 -2.21 14.75 -13.23
C ARG A 13 -2.84 14.80 -11.86
N ARG A 14 -2.01 14.99 -10.86
CA ARG A 14 -2.47 15.10 -9.49
C ARG A 14 -3.16 13.85 -8.97
N GLY A 15 -2.94 12.74 -9.63
CA GLY A 15 -3.48 11.49 -9.14
C GLY A 15 -2.50 10.79 -8.23
N TRP A 16 -2.84 9.59 -7.86
CA TRP A 16 -2.02 8.75 -7.01
C TRP A 16 -1.91 7.37 -7.62
N VAL A 17 -0.79 6.74 -7.37
CA VAL A 17 -0.52 5.43 -7.95
C VAL A 17 -0.17 4.47 -6.82
N VAL A 18 -0.71 3.27 -6.91
CA VAL A 18 -0.33 2.18 -6.02
C VAL A 18 0.51 1.21 -6.83
N LEU A 19 1.70 0.94 -6.36
CA LEU A 19 2.62 0.06 -7.03
C LEU A 19 2.66 -1.24 -6.28
N LEU A 20 2.37 -2.32 -6.97
CA LEU A 20 2.32 -3.64 -6.35
C LEU A 20 3.65 -4.34 -6.59
N ASP A 21 4.37 -4.56 -5.52
CA ASP A 21 5.74 -4.97 -5.57
C ASP A 21 6.02 -6.15 -6.47
N LYS A 22 5.31 -7.21 -6.32
CA LYS A 22 5.65 -8.42 -7.02
C LYS A 22 5.18 -8.48 -8.44
N THR A 23 4.20 -7.70 -8.80
CA THR A 23 3.65 -7.77 -10.13
C THR A 23 4.06 -6.61 -10.99
N GLU A 24 4.68 -5.62 -10.40
CA GLU A 24 5.07 -4.42 -11.11
C GLU A 24 3.88 -3.73 -11.73
N ARG A 25 2.70 -3.95 -11.19
CA ARG A 25 1.53 -3.29 -11.70
C ARG A 25 1.34 -1.97 -11.01
N GLU A 26 0.81 -1.03 -11.75
CA GLU A 26 0.48 0.27 -11.21
C GLU A 26 -1.00 0.49 -11.35
N LEU A 27 -1.63 0.94 -10.29
CA LEU A 27 -3.05 1.23 -10.31
C LEU A 27 -3.22 2.70 -9.97
N SER A 28 -4.05 3.40 -10.73
CA SER A 28 -4.22 4.84 -10.55
C SER A 28 -5.47 5.15 -9.76
N PHE A 29 -5.37 6.16 -8.93
CA PHE A 29 -6.50 6.60 -8.12
C PHE A 29 -6.55 8.11 -8.15
N SER A 30 -7.72 8.67 -7.91
CA SER A 30 -7.86 10.10 -8.00
C SER A 30 -7.46 10.81 -6.72
N THR A 31 -7.44 10.14 -5.59
CA THR A 31 -7.05 10.78 -4.34
C THR A 31 -6.11 9.89 -3.55
N ARG A 32 -5.38 10.52 -2.65
CA ARG A 32 -4.49 9.80 -1.77
C ARG A 32 -5.25 8.81 -0.90
N GLN A 33 -6.41 9.24 -0.42
CA GLN A 33 -7.19 8.39 0.46
C GLN A 33 -7.64 7.11 -0.23
N LEU A 34 -8.10 7.22 -1.47
CA LEU A 34 -8.51 6.04 -2.21
C LEU A 34 -7.33 5.10 -2.45
N ALA A 35 -6.19 5.67 -2.77
CA ALA A 35 -5.00 4.87 -3.00
C ALA A 35 -4.58 4.14 -1.72
N LEU A 36 -4.62 4.85 -0.59
CA LEU A 36 -4.26 4.23 0.68
C LEU A 36 -5.23 3.14 1.07
N ASP A 37 -6.52 3.39 0.88
CA ASP A 37 -7.52 2.39 1.24
C ASP A 37 -7.31 1.12 0.42
N PHE A 38 -7.04 1.29 -0.87
CA PHE A 38 -6.78 0.13 -1.71
C PHE A 38 -5.50 -0.58 -1.27
N ALA A 39 -4.45 0.18 -1.00
CA ALA A 39 -3.16 -0.40 -0.63
C ALA A 39 -3.29 -1.22 0.65
N ARG A 40 -4.03 -0.71 1.62
CA ARG A 40 -4.21 -1.43 2.87
C ARG A 40 -5.01 -2.70 2.67
N ALA A 41 -6.08 -2.62 1.88
CA ALA A 41 -6.90 -3.79 1.62
C ALA A 41 -6.11 -4.85 0.86
N TYR A 42 -5.36 -4.41 -0.14
CA TYR A 42 -4.55 -5.32 -0.92
C TYR A 42 -3.50 -6.00 -0.04
N ALA A 43 -2.82 -5.20 0.79
CA ALA A 43 -1.79 -5.74 1.66
C ALA A 43 -2.36 -6.79 2.60
N ARG A 44 -3.57 -6.52 3.10
CA ARG A 44 -4.19 -7.45 4.02
C ARG A 44 -4.55 -8.75 3.32
N LEU A 45 -5.10 -8.64 2.12
CA LEU A 45 -5.47 -9.83 1.37
C LEU A 45 -4.28 -10.67 0.96
N ARG A 46 -3.19 -10.02 0.61
CA ARG A 46 -2.01 -10.73 0.13
C ARG A 46 -1.02 -11.00 1.23
N ARG A 47 -1.37 -10.65 2.45
CA ARG A 47 -0.47 -10.81 3.59
C ARG A 47 0.83 -10.07 3.38
N ALA A 48 0.74 -8.96 2.68
CA ALA A 48 1.90 -8.13 2.52
C ALA A 48 2.22 -7.48 3.85
N GLY A 49 3.45 -7.16 4.06
CA GLY A 49 3.85 -6.68 5.36
C GLY A 49 3.79 -5.19 5.55
N THR A 50 3.93 -4.43 4.49
CA THR A 50 4.15 -2.99 4.65
C THR A 50 3.50 -2.20 3.54
N VAL A 51 2.93 -1.07 3.92
CA VAL A 51 2.44 -0.06 2.98
C VAL A 51 3.32 1.17 3.17
N GLN A 52 3.92 1.66 2.11
CA GLN A 52 4.77 2.84 2.16
C GLN A 52 4.15 3.94 1.34
N VAL A 53 4.19 5.16 1.84
CA VAL A 53 3.74 6.32 1.09
C VAL A 53 4.97 7.17 0.81
N VAL A 54 5.24 7.43 -0.46
CA VAL A 54 6.38 8.25 -0.82
C VAL A 54 5.90 9.55 -1.43
N ASN A 55 6.74 10.57 -1.39
CA ASN A 55 6.37 11.84 -1.96
C ASN A 55 6.90 11.96 -3.38
N GLY A 56 6.69 13.10 -4.02
CA GLY A 56 7.09 13.28 -5.40
C GLY A 56 8.59 13.18 -5.63
N LYS A 57 9.38 13.21 -4.58
CA LYS A 57 10.82 13.07 -4.71
C LYS A 57 11.29 11.66 -4.41
N GLY A 58 10.35 10.77 -4.17
CA GLY A 58 10.72 9.38 -3.89
C GLY A 58 11.10 9.13 -2.44
N VAL A 59 10.87 10.08 -1.56
CA VAL A 59 11.22 9.92 -0.15
C VAL A 59 10.01 9.36 0.59
N ILE A 60 10.25 8.36 1.42
CA ILE A 60 9.17 7.75 2.19
C ILE A 60 8.71 8.72 3.26
N GLU A 61 7.45 9.11 3.19
CA GLU A 61 6.87 10.00 4.18
C GLU A 61 6.14 9.25 5.27
N HIS A 62 5.67 8.06 4.96
CA HIS A 62 4.88 7.30 5.92
C HIS A 62 5.03 5.83 5.61
N GLU A 63 5.15 5.04 6.63
CA GLU A 63 5.27 3.61 6.43
C GLU A 63 4.46 2.96 7.52
N GLU A 64 3.62 2.01 7.17
CA GLU A 64 2.86 1.32 8.18
C GLU A 64 2.90 -0.17 7.95
N ARG A 65 2.96 -0.92 9.00
CA ARG A 65 2.89 -2.34 8.92
C ARG A 65 1.47 -2.74 8.99
N VAL A 66 1.06 -3.59 8.07
CA VAL A 66 -0.31 -4.08 8.06
C VAL A 66 -0.32 -5.36 8.85
N ALA A 67 -1.08 -5.37 9.91
CA ALA A 67 -1.18 -6.56 10.70
C ALA A 67 -1.88 -7.62 9.90
N LEU A 68 -1.31 -8.77 9.88
CA LEU A 68 -1.93 -9.88 9.27
C LEU A 68 -3.07 -10.21 10.11
N ALA A 69 -4.07 -10.39 9.54
CA ALA A 69 -5.20 -10.60 10.22
C ALA A 69 -5.22 -11.53 11.21
N ALA A 70 -4.64 -11.71 11.51
CA ALA A 70 -4.71 -12.50 12.46
C ALA A 70 -5.47 -12.25 13.39
N ALA A 71 -5.63 -11.98 13.31
CA ALA A 71 -6.17 -11.73 13.94
C ALA A 71 -7.02 -11.93 14.54
N PRO A 72 -7.08 -12.02 14.64
CA PRO A 72 -7.77 -12.05 15.18
C PRO A 72 -8.44 -12.43 15.82
N GLU A 73 -8.30 -12.51 15.60
CA GLU A 73 -8.82 -12.74 16.06
C GLU A 73 -9.35 -13.01 16.78
N ARG A 74 -9.28 -13.08 16.99
CA ARG A 74 -9.67 -13.33 17.65
C ARG A 74 -10.35 -13.38 18.28
N ALA A 75 -10.38 -13.44 18.16
CA ALA A 75 -11.00 -13.43 18.64
C ALA A 75 -11.69 -13.68 19.17
N ALA A 76 -11.85 -13.68 19.25
CA ALA A 76 -12.44 -13.85 19.77
C ALA A 76 -12.74 -14.08 20.27
#